data_edbb2611cc29a897607b743bd824d4c3
#
_entry.id   edbb2611cc29a897607b743bd824d4c3
#
_cell.length_a   1.000
_cell.length_b   1.000
_cell.length_c   1.000
_cell.angle_alpha   90.00
_cell.angle_beta   90.00
_cell.angle_gamma   90.00
#
_symmetry.space_group_name_H-M   'P 1'
#
loop_
_entity.id
_entity.type
_entity.pdbx_description
1 polymer ?
#
loop_
_entity_poly.entity_id
_entity_poly.type
_entity_poly.pdbx_seq_one_letter_code
_entity_poly.pdbx_strand_id
1 'polypeptide(L)'
;MKKLIVPACLAVAGLIAPRPTAAQDVAITNARVIVGSGQVIASGTIIVRGGKIVSVTAGAAPTQGLRTIDAKGMSAMPGFIDGHKHVADGENAAAQMRSLLEAGYTTVLAGGGQADANIALRDRIDKGEFVGPRIIASGQVNLRQTPAEARAAVQALAARGIKHTGEIGLTPEPAPPQAEIEVLKAIVDEARKVGVQVNVHAVSSPAMVAAIDAGVTRLVHLPNKDFTSYEQAEKVAQAGAIVAGLIAFGAPNIDSLSPAPAQVQWPKDNTTRFRDGKPWPEAIAGANRDPKGRATGTEGGYTIVNARRIWDADPNHQTISYSTDQNAADLVVLEHELKSFSIVFSMTDIHRIIGPNAARFVGMADQIGTLETGKLADIILIDGNPTLNIYEMLKTRVVLKEGKVVVDKR
;
A
#
# COMPACT_ATOMS: atom_id res chain seq x y z
N MET A 1 5.56 23.85 76.94
CA MET A 1 6.17 23.49 75.64
C MET A 1 5.10 22.89 74.74
N LYS A 2 4.51 23.72 73.86
CA LYS A 2 3.42 23.30 72.94
C LYS A 2 4.09 22.85 71.62
N LYS A 3 3.89 21.59 71.23
CA LYS A 3 4.37 21.06 69.93
C LYS A 3 3.37 21.48 68.83
N LEU A 4 3.86 22.24 67.84
CA LEU A 4 3.16 22.54 66.60
C LEU A 4 3.20 21.29 65.71
N ILE A 5 2.05 20.79 65.26
CA ILE A 5 1.91 19.76 64.22
C ILE A 5 1.61 20.54 62.93
N VAL A 6 2.52 20.41 61.95
CA VAL A 6 2.31 20.94 60.60
C VAL A 6 1.74 19.80 59.74
N PRO A 7 0.60 19.98 59.07
CA PRO A 7 0.10 18.97 58.15
C PRO A 7 0.85 19.06 56.83
N ALA A 8 1.40 17.90 56.38
CA ALA A 8 1.97 17.72 55.06
C ALA A 8 0.85 17.58 54.03
N CYS A 9 0.69 18.55 53.14
CA CYS A 9 -0.15 18.40 51.96
C CYS A 9 0.57 17.53 50.92
N LEU A 10 0.08 16.31 50.71
CA LEU A 10 0.44 15.49 49.54
C LEU A 10 -0.21 16.08 48.28
N ALA A 11 0.56 16.71 47.42
CA ALA A 11 0.10 17.05 46.08
C ALA A 11 0.12 15.79 45.22
N VAL A 12 -1.06 15.24 44.92
CA VAL A 12 -1.23 14.18 43.91
C VAL A 12 -1.12 14.84 42.53
N ALA A 13 0.06 14.76 41.91
CA ALA A 13 0.23 15.08 40.52
C ALA A 13 -0.46 13.99 39.67
N GLY A 14 -1.69 14.24 39.26
CA GLY A 14 -2.40 13.38 38.34
C GLY A 14 -1.69 13.39 36.98
N LEU A 15 -1.10 12.27 36.60
CA LEU A 15 -0.63 11.99 35.25
C LEU A 15 -1.86 12.04 34.32
N ILE A 16 -2.04 13.15 33.61
CA ILE A 16 -3.00 13.27 32.52
C ILE A 16 -2.42 12.46 31.37
N ALA A 17 -2.84 11.18 31.25
CA ALA A 17 -2.58 10.40 30.06
C ALA A 17 -3.19 11.14 28.84
N PRO A 18 -2.47 11.28 27.74
CA PRO A 18 -3.03 11.88 26.54
C PRO A 18 -4.24 11.06 26.08
N ARG A 19 -5.42 11.66 26.16
CA ARG A 19 -6.63 11.06 25.59
C ARG A 19 -6.44 10.99 24.08
N PRO A 20 -6.76 9.86 23.42
CA PRO A 20 -6.82 9.83 21.98
C PRO A 20 -7.76 10.95 21.53
N THR A 21 -7.23 11.89 20.76
CA THR A 21 -8.05 12.99 20.23
C THR A 21 -9.17 12.39 19.39
N ALA A 22 -10.41 12.63 19.78
CA ALA A 22 -11.57 12.19 19.02
C ALA A 22 -11.46 12.61 17.55
N ALA A 23 -12.01 11.81 16.65
CA ALA A 23 -12.09 12.17 15.24
C ALA A 23 -12.75 13.56 15.12
N GLN A 24 -12.10 14.47 14.37
CA GLN A 24 -12.61 15.82 14.19
C GLN A 24 -13.70 15.81 13.13
N ASP A 25 -14.83 16.47 13.41
CA ASP A 25 -15.80 16.76 12.37
C ASP A 25 -15.23 17.85 11.46
N VAL A 26 -15.08 17.54 10.18
CA VAL A 26 -14.35 18.37 9.20
C VAL A 26 -15.18 18.53 7.93
N ALA A 27 -15.18 19.75 7.39
CA ALA A 27 -15.62 20.02 6.03
C ALA A 27 -14.41 20.37 5.15
N ILE A 28 -14.21 19.69 4.03
CA ILE A 28 -13.27 20.07 3.00
C ILE A 28 -14.06 20.75 1.90
N THR A 29 -13.78 22.01 1.62
CA THR A 29 -14.51 22.85 0.67
C THR A 29 -13.62 23.24 -0.52
N ASN A 30 -14.24 23.64 -1.63
CA ASN A 30 -13.55 24.12 -2.82
C ASN A 30 -12.49 23.12 -3.35
N ALA A 31 -12.75 21.82 -3.22
CA ALA A 31 -11.86 20.77 -3.70
C ALA A 31 -12.31 20.24 -5.08
N ARG A 32 -11.37 19.99 -5.98
CA ARG A 32 -11.62 19.01 -7.04
C ARG A 32 -11.66 17.65 -6.36
N VAL A 33 -12.75 16.90 -6.50
CA VAL A 33 -12.89 15.60 -5.84
C VAL A 33 -12.70 14.49 -6.87
N ILE A 34 -11.62 13.73 -6.71
CA ILE A 34 -11.33 12.51 -7.49
C ILE A 34 -11.77 11.34 -6.63
N VAL A 35 -12.93 10.77 -6.95
CA VAL A 35 -13.58 9.76 -6.10
C VAL A 35 -12.76 8.48 -5.98
N GLY A 36 -11.93 8.17 -6.99
CA GLY A 36 -11.15 6.92 -7.06
C GLY A 36 -11.79 5.87 -7.98
N SER A 37 -13.11 5.87 -8.13
CA SER A 37 -13.85 4.96 -9.01
C SER A 37 -13.89 5.38 -10.49
N GLY A 38 -13.27 6.52 -10.83
CA GLY A 38 -13.29 7.16 -12.16
C GLY A 38 -14.14 8.43 -12.21
N GLN A 39 -14.98 8.67 -11.21
CA GLN A 39 -15.77 9.92 -11.12
C GLN A 39 -14.88 11.07 -10.62
N VAL A 40 -15.07 12.26 -11.23
CA VAL A 40 -14.42 13.51 -10.84
C VAL A 40 -15.47 14.61 -10.70
N ILE A 41 -15.44 15.32 -9.58
CA ILE A 41 -16.26 16.53 -9.32
C ILE A 41 -15.31 17.73 -9.42
N ALA A 42 -15.54 18.61 -10.36
CA ALA A 42 -14.63 19.73 -10.64
C ALA A 42 -14.43 20.69 -9.45
N SER A 43 -15.50 20.92 -8.68
CA SER A 43 -15.45 21.66 -7.41
C SER A 43 -16.54 21.09 -6.49
N GLY A 44 -16.16 20.69 -5.30
CA GLY A 44 -17.07 20.01 -4.38
C GLY A 44 -16.72 20.23 -2.92
N THR A 45 -17.61 19.70 -2.07
CA THR A 45 -17.47 19.69 -0.62
C THR A 45 -17.58 18.27 -0.09
N ILE A 46 -16.66 17.90 0.80
CA ILE A 46 -16.65 16.62 1.51
C ILE A 46 -16.93 16.90 2.98
N ILE A 47 -17.94 16.27 3.54
CA ILE A 47 -18.26 16.36 4.97
C ILE A 47 -17.84 15.07 5.66
N VAL A 48 -17.08 15.23 6.73
CA VAL A 48 -16.58 14.15 7.57
C VAL A 48 -17.15 14.29 8.99
N ARG A 49 -17.68 13.20 9.55
CA ARG A 49 -18.12 13.13 10.94
C ARG A 49 -17.75 11.78 11.56
N GLY A 50 -17.28 11.81 12.78
CA GLY A 50 -16.90 10.58 13.49
C GLY A 50 -15.88 9.71 12.74
N GLY A 51 -14.98 10.34 11.96
CA GLY A 51 -13.98 9.65 11.17
C GLY A 51 -14.45 9.06 9.84
N LYS A 52 -15.72 9.27 9.47
CA LYS A 52 -16.32 8.77 8.21
C LYS A 52 -16.76 9.89 7.30
N ILE A 53 -16.74 9.65 6.01
CA ILE A 53 -17.35 10.51 5.00
C ILE A 53 -18.86 10.39 5.11
N VAL A 54 -19.55 11.49 5.35
CA VAL A 54 -21.02 11.51 5.42
C VAL A 54 -21.66 12.10 4.17
N SER A 55 -20.94 12.93 3.43
CA SER A 55 -21.37 13.37 2.11
C SER A 55 -20.19 13.81 1.23
N VAL A 56 -20.37 13.64 -0.08
CA VAL A 56 -19.53 14.20 -1.15
C VAL A 56 -20.47 14.84 -2.16
N THR A 57 -20.42 16.16 -2.29
CA THR A 57 -21.37 16.92 -3.10
C THR A 57 -20.65 17.87 -4.05
N ALA A 58 -21.24 18.10 -5.23
CA ALA A 58 -20.78 19.15 -6.12
C ALA A 58 -21.14 20.53 -5.55
N GLY A 59 -20.22 21.48 -5.66
CA GLY A 59 -20.39 22.83 -5.14
C GLY A 59 -20.30 22.94 -3.63
N ALA A 60 -20.90 24.00 -3.10
CA ALA A 60 -20.91 24.28 -1.66
C ALA A 60 -21.96 23.44 -0.91
N ALA A 61 -21.64 23.08 0.32
CA ALA A 61 -22.56 22.43 1.25
C ALA A 61 -22.53 23.14 2.62
N PRO A 62 -23.57 23.00 3.47
CA PRO A 62 -23.57 23.57 4.82
C PRO A 62 -22.43 23.02 5.67
N THR A 63 -21.63 23.92 6.27
CA THR A 63 -20.45 23.58 7.07
C THR A 63 -20.54 24.06 8.51
N GLN A 64 -21.71 24.53 8.95
CA GLN A 64 -21.91 25.07 10.30
C GLN A 64 -21.55 24.03 11.38
N GLY A 65 -20.75 24.46 12.35
CA GLY A 65 -20.27 23.61 13.43
C GLY A 65 -19.14 22.66 13.08
N LEU A 66 -18.58 22.75 11.85
CA LEU A 66 -17.49 21.94 11.40
C LEU A 66 -16.19 22.76 11.30
N ARG A 67 -15.06 22.12 11.61
CA ARG A 67 -13.76 22.68 11.18
C ARG A 67 -13.69 22.66 9.67
N THR A 68 -13.46 23.82 9.05
CA THR A 68 -13.38 23.91 7.59
C THR A 68 -11.93 23.93 7.10
N ILE A 69 -11.65 23.09 6.12
CA ILE A 69 -10.42 23.09 5.33
C ILE A 69 -10.80 23.57 3.93
N ASP A 70 -10.44 24.81 3.62
CA ASP A 70 -10.57 25.32 2.26
C ASP A 70 -9.44 24.75 1.39
N ALA A 71 -9.79 23.90 0.45
CA ALA A 71 -8.83 23.26 -0.45
C ALA A 71 -8.29 24.20 -1.53
N LYS A 72 -8.92 25.39 -1.75
CA LYS A 72 -8.47 26.39 -2.73
C LYS A 72 -8.20 25.80 -4.12
N GLY A 73 -9.01 24.84 -4.57
CA GLY A 73 -8.87 24.17 -5.85
C GLY A 73 -7.90 22.98 -5.88
N MET A 74 -7.24 22.66 -4.77
CA MET A 74 -6.49 21.40 -4.65
C MET A 74 -7.38 20.19 -4.93
N SER A 75 -6.77 19.08 -5.35
CA SER A 75 -7.49 17.83 -5.59
C SER A 75 -7.58 17.01 -4.31
N ALA A 76 -8.82 16.65 -3.91
CA ALA A 76 -9.06 15.66 -2.87
C ALA A 76 -9.12 14.26 -3.50
N MET A 77 -8.36 13.33 -2.95
CA MET A 77 -8.32 11.92 -3.37
C MET A 77 -8.39 11.00 -2.15
N PRO A 78 -8.75 9.70 -2.32
CA PRO A 78 -8.49 8.70 -1.30
C PRO A 78 -7.01 8.69 -0.93
N GLY A 79 -6.71 8.52 0.35
CA GLY A 79 -5.33 8.27 0.78
C GLY A 79 -4.75 7.04 0.08
N PHE A 80 -3.49 7.09 -0.28
CA PHE A 80 -2.83 5.99 -0.98
C PHE A 80 -2.75 4.75 -0.10
N ILE A 81 -2.89 3.60 -0.74
CA ILE A 81 -2.85 2.29 -0.10
C ILE A 81 -1.69 1.51 -0.71
N ASP A 82 -0.73 1.11 0.11
CA ASP A 82 0.35 0.21 -0.32
C ASP A 82 -0.01 -1.23 0.05
N GLY A 83 -0.27 -2.06 -0.96
CA GLY A 83 -0.69 -3.45 -0.80
C GLY A 83 0.44 -4.40 -0.39
N HIS A 84 1.69 -3.97 -0.48
CA HIS A 84 2.85 -4.76 -0.08
C HIS A 84 4.07 -3.87 0.12
N LYS A 85 4.45 -3.66 1.38
CA LYS A 85 5.60 -2.84 1.74
C LYS A 85 6.34 -3.44 2.93
N HIS A 86 7.67 -3.43 2.87
CA HIS A 86 8.50 -3.72 4.02
C HIS A 86 8.53 -2.52 4.98
N VAL A 87 8.16 -2.73 6.23
CA VAL A 87 8.06 -1.67 7.23
C VAL A 87 9.13 -1.86 8.32
N ALA A 88 9.65 -0.74 8.84
CA ALA A 88 10.59 -0.73 9.94
C ALA A 88 9.84 -0.87 11.28
N ASP A 89 10.37 -1.67 12.19
CA ASP A 89 9.83 -1.89 13.55
C ASP A 89 10.74 -1.30 14.66
N GLY A 90 11.97 -0.93 14.32
CA GLY A 90 12.99 -0.42 15.23
C GLY A 90 12.96 1.12 15.41
N GLU A 91 14.14 1.68 15.67
CA GLU A 91 14.32 3.12 15.95
C GLU A 91 13.86 4.02 14.78
N ASN A 92 13.97 3.55 13.55
CA ASN A 92 13.56 4.29 12.35
C ASN A 92 12.06 4.21 12.06
N ALA A 93 11.28 3.43 12.82
CA ALA A 93 9.86 3.22 12.55
C ALA A 93 9.07 4.54 12.48
N ALA A 94 9.23 5.42 13.47
CA ALA A 94 8.51 6.69 13.52
C ALA A 94 8.83 7.58 12.31
N ALA A 95 10.09 7.63 11.88
CA ALA A 95 10.53 8.42 10.73
C ALA A 95 9.94 7.85 9.42
N GLN A 96 9.98 6.53 9.24
CA GLN A 96 9.38 5.89 8.06
C GLN A 96 7.86 6.10 8.04
N MET A 97 7.15 5.92 9.14
CA MET A 97 5.70 6.12 9.22
C MET A 97 5.32 7.58 8.92
N ARG A 98 6.12 8.53 9.37
CA ARG A 98 5.94 9.95 9.04
C ARG A 98 6.15 10.21 7.56
N SER A 99 7.21 9.69 6.96
CA SER A 99 7.50 9.80 5.53
C SER A 99 6.35 9.25 4.66
N LEU A 100 5.81 8.09 5.03
CA LEU A 100 4.66 7.50 4.36
C LEU A 100 3.44 8.44 4.38
N LEU A 101 3.09 8.98 5.54
CA LEU A 101 1.98 9.94 5.63
C LEU A 101 2.24 11.19 4.80
N GLU A 102 3.46 11.71 4.82
CA GLU A 102 3.83 12.91 4.05
C GLU A 102 3.80 12.69 2.53
N ALA A 103 4.00 11.46 2.08
CA ALA A 103 3.82 11.04 0.70
C ALA A 103 2.34 10.79 0.34
N GLY A 104 1.44 10.68 1.31
CA GLY A 104 0.01 10.49 1.10
C GLY A 104 -0.50 9.07 1.41
N TYR A 105 0.34 8.17 1.90
CA TYR A 105 -0.10 6.82 2.27
C TYR A 105 -0.85 6.83 3.59
N THR A 106 -2.08 6.34 3.60
CA THR A 106 -2.92 6.23 4.80
C THR A 106 -3.08 4.78 5.29
N THR A 107 -2.80 3.81 4.43
CA THR A 107 -2.87 2.38 4.74
C THR A 107 -1.71 1.62 4.09
N VAL A 108 -1.11 0.70 4.83
CA VAL A 108 -0.01 -0.15 4.39
C VAL A 108 -0.25 -1.58 4.86
N LEU A 109 -0.19 -2.55 3.94
CA LEU A 109 -0.05 -3.96 4.28
C LEU A 109 1.43 -4.27 4.47
N ALA A 110 1.80 -4.67 5.69
CA ALA A 110 3.16 -5.07 6.00
C ALA A 110 3.49 -6.40 5.30
N GLY A 111 4.19 -6.33 4.17
CA GLY A 111 4.41 -7.46 3.27
C GLY A 111 5.42 -8.49 3.78
N GLY A 112 6.44 -8.03 4.48
CA GLY A 112 7.50 -8.86 5.04
C GLY A 112 7.55 -8.79 6.57
N GLY A 113 8.58 -9.43 7.13
CA GLY A 113 8.86 -9.42 8.56
C GLY A 113 8.07 -10.42 9.38
N GLN A 114 8.36 -10.42 10.66
CA GLN A 114 7.72 -11.33 11.61
C GLN A 114 6.39 -10.74 12.10
N ALA A 115 5.44 -11.62 12.34
CA ALA A 115 4.12 -11.24 12.82
C ALA A 115 4.17 -10.37 14.09
N ASP A 116 5.07 -10.68 15.02
CA ASP A 116 5.23 -9.92 16.27
C ASP A 116 5.67 -8.47 16.01
N ALA A 117 6.63 -8.29 15.14
CA ALA A 117 7.12 -6.96 14.74
C ALA A 117 6.03 -6.12 14.07
N ASN A 118 5.28 -6.73 13.13
CA ASN A 118 4.18 -6.04 12.45
C ASN A 118 3.04 -5.68 13.40
N ILE A 119 2.70 -6.56 14.35
CA ILE A 119 1.71 -6.29 15.40
C ILE A 119 2.22 -5.17 16.32
N ALA A 120 3.46 -5.25 16.78
CA ALA A 120 4.04 -4.23 17.65
C ALA A 120 4.04 -2.84 17.01
N LEU A 121 4.41 -2.75 15.73
CA LEU A 121 4.36 -1.49 14.98
C LEU A 121 2.94 -0.93 14.92
N ARG A 122 1.96 -1.76 14.53
CA ARG A 122 0.55 -1.37 14.52
C ARG A 122 0.11 -0.84 15.87
N ASP A 123 0.37 -1.59 16.94
CA ASP A 123 -0.09 -1.29 18.29
C ASP A 123 0.54 0.01 18.83
N ARG A 124 1.80 0.31 18.46
CA ARG A 124 2.45 1.59 18.80
C ARG A 124 1.75 2.77 18.14
N ILE A 125 1.37 2.65 16.87
CA ILE A 125 0.61 3.68 16.16
C ILE A 125 -0.79 3.84 16.76
N ASP A 126 -1.47 2.73 17.04
CA ASP A 126 -2.84 2.73 17.60
C ASP A 126 -2.88 3.33 19.02
N LYS A 127 -1.83 3.11 19.81
CA LYS A 127 -1.64 3.75 21.13
C LYS A 127 -1.23 5.22 21.04
N GLY A 128 -0.89 5.71 19.85
CA GLY A 128 -0.48 7.10 19.63
C GLY A 128 0.94 7.41 20.08
N GLU A 129 1.84 6.41 20.16
CA GLU A 129 3.25 6.65 20.46
C GLU A 129 3.88 7.54 19.38
N PHE A 130 3.48 7.35 18.14
CA PHE A 130 3.76 8.24 17.01
C PHE A 130 2.67 8.13 15.96
N VAL A 131 2.64 9.09 15.04
CA VAL A 131 1.65 9.13 13.95
C VAL A 131 2.15 8.29 12.78
N GLY A 132 1.26 7.47 12.21
CA GLY A 132 1.56 6.61 11.07
C GLY A 132 0.31 6.24 10.27
N PRO A 133 0.47 5.64 9.08
CA PRO A 133 -0.63 5.03 8.34
C PRO A 133 -1.24 3.88 9.15
N ARG A 134 -2.40 3.40 8.73
CA ARG A 134 -2.96 2.14 9.23
C ARG A 134 -2.06 0.99 8.78
N ILE A 135 -1.55 0.22 9.74
CA ILE A 135 -0.75 -0.97 9.45
C ILE A 135 -1.64 -2.21 9.49
N ILE A 136 -1.74 -2.90 8.36
CA ILE A 136 -2.35 -4.22 8.27
C ILE A 136 -1.21 -5.22 8.51
N ALA A 137 -1.19 -5.83 9.68
CA ALA A 137 -0.16 -6.80 10.04
C ALA A 137 -0.32 -8.09 9.25
N SER A 138 0.78 -8.63 8.75
CA SER A 138 0.88 -9.95 8.17
C SER A 138 1.84 -10.83 8.96
N GLY A 139 1.88 -12.12 8.65
CA GLY A 139 2.81 -13.04 9.29
C GLY A 139 3.31 -14.12 8.34
N GLN A 140 4.56 -14.50 8.48
CA GLN A 140 5.22 -15.46 7.60
C GLN A 140 4.64 -16.87 7.74
N VAL A 141 4.39 -17.50 6.59
CA VAL A 141 4.17 -18.93 6.41
C VAL A 141 5.05 -19.35 5.25
N ASN A 142 5.78 -20.45 5.36
CA ASN A 142 6.71 -20.87 4.30
C ASN A 142 6.37 -22.25 3.75
N LEU A 143 6.94 -22.58 2.60
CA LEU A 143 6.70 -23.85 1.90
C LEU A 143 7.66 -24.98 2.27
N ARG A 144 8.63 -24.71 3.18
CA ARG A 144 9.65 -25.69 3.59
C ARG A 144 9.20 -26.58 4.75
N GLN A 145 7.92 -26.62 5.04
CA GLN A 145 7.29 -27.36 6.13
C GLN A 145 6.33 -28.40 5.57
N THR A 146 5.87 -29.31 6.41
CA THR A 146 4.83 -30.26 6.01
C THR A 146 3.48 -29.55 5.85
N PRO A 147 2.53 -30.11 5.08
CA PRO A 147 1.17 -29.58 4.98
C PRO A 147 0.46 -29.41 6.34
N ALA A 148 0.75 -30.28 7.31
CA ALA A 148 0.18 -30.19 8.65
C ALA A 148 0.72 -29.01 9.45
N GLU A 149 2.03 -28.80 9.42
CA GLU A 149 2.69 -27.65 10.06
C GLU A 149 2.24 -26.33 9.41
N ALA A 150 2.09 -26.32 8.09
CA ALA A 150 1.59 -25.15 7.35
C ALA A 150 0.18 -24.75 7.78
N ARG A 151 -0.73 -25.74 7.94
CA ARG A 151 -2.07 -25.47 8.49
C ARG A 151 -2.01 -24.91 9.91
N ALA A 152 -1.18 -25.47 10.77
CA ALA A 152 -1.01 -24.99 12.14
C ALA A 152 -0.47 -23.55 12.17
N ALA A 153 0.48 -23.21 11.28
CA ALA A 153 1.01 -21.85 11.17
C ALA A 153 -0.09 -20.85 10.76
N VAL A 154 -0.96 -21.19 9.80
CA VAL A 154 -2.11 -20.36 9.40
C VAL A 154 -3.10 -20.15 10.56
N GLN A 155 -3.41 -21.22 11.32
CA GLN A 155 -4.27 -21.14 12.50
C GLN A 155 -3.67 -20.22 13.56
N ALA A 156 -2.34 -20.30 13.77
CA ALA A 156 -1.63 -19.45 14.72
C ALA A 156 -1.69 -17.95 14.31
N LEU A 157 -1.62 -17.63 13.01
CA LEU A 157 -1.84 -16.26 12.53
C LEU A 157 -3.28 -15.80 12.84
N ALA A 158 -4.26 -16.61 12.49
CA ALA A 158 -5.68 -16.29 12.73
C ALA A 158 -5.99 -16.06 14.21
N ALA A 159 -5.45 -16.91 15.10
CA ALA A 159 -5.61 -16.78 16.56
C ALA A 159 -5.04 -15.46 17.11
N ARG A 160 -4.09 -14.85 16.41
CA ARG A 160 -3.50 -13.54 16.74
C ARG A 160 -4.22 -12.36 16.06
N GLY A 161 -5.34 -12.62 15.37
CA GLY A 161 -6.10 -11.61 14.66
C GLY A 161 -5.46 -11.14 13.35
N ILE A 162 -4.43 -11.83 12.87
CA ILE A 162 -3.80 -11.55 11.58
C ILE A 162 -4.69 -12.06 10.45
N LYS A 163 -4.94 -11.21 9.46
CA LYS A 163 -5.83 -11.48 8.33
C LYS A 163 -5.08 -11.71 7.02
N HIS A 164 -3.75 -11.57 6.99
CA HIS A 164 -2.93 -11.77 5.81
C HIS A 164 -1.69 -12.59 6.14
N THR A 165 -1.32 -13.52 5.27
CA THR A 165 0.05 -14.04 5.31
C THR A 165 1.02 -12.95 4.87
N GLY A 166 2.29 -13.04 5.26
CA GLY A 166 3.39 -12.46 4.51
C GLY A 166 3.44 -13.07 3.11
N GLU A 167 4.32 -12.58 2.27
CA GLU A 167 4.49 -13.17 0.95
C GLU A 167 5.08 -14.59 1.05
N ILE A 168 4.41 -15.54 0.40
CA ILE A 168 4.84 -16.94 0.32
C ILE A 168 5.55 -17.13 -1.02
N GLY A 169 6.86 -17.33 -1.00
CA GLY A 169 7.67 -17.46 -2.21
C GLY A 169 7.52 -18.82 -2.88
N LEU A 170 7.09 -18.85 -4.13
CA LEU A 170 7.15 -20.01 -5.00
C LEU A 170 8.46 -20.03 -5.80
N THR A 171 9.02 -21.21 -6.03
CA THR A 171 10.15 -21.39 -6.95
C THR A 171 9.73 -20.97 -8.36
N PRO A 172 10.39 -19.96 -8.98
CA PRO A 172 9.92 -19.39 -10.24
C PRO A 172 10.28 -20.22 -11.46
N GLU A 173 11.43 -20.92 -11.46
CA GLU A 173 12.00 -21.57 -12.67
C GLU A 173 12.56 -22.97 -12.35
N PRO A 174 12.34 -23.94 -13.24
CA PRO A 174 11.50 -23.88 -14.46
C PRO A 174 10.02 -23.80 -14.13
N ALA A 175 9.59 -24.23 -12.94
CA ALA A 175 8.25 -24.14 -12.35
C ALA A 175 8.33 -24.54 -10.88
N PRO A 176 7.34 -24.20 -10.06
CA PRO A 176 7.29 -24.64 -8.66
C PRO A 176 7.25 -26.17 -8.56
N PRO A 177 8.06 -26.78 -7.67
CA PRO A 177 8.01 -28.22 -7.41
C PRO A 177 6.65 -28.64 -6.88
N GLN A 178 6.22 -29.87 -7.16
CA GLN A 178 4.94 -30.42 -6.71
C GLN A 178 4.79 -30.37 -5.17
N ALA A 179 5.88 -30.57 -4.43
CA ALA A 179 5.89 -30.47 -2.98
C ALA A 179 5.51 -29.06 -2.47
N GLU A 180 5.99 -27.99 -3.13
CA GLU A 180 5.59 -26.62 -2.79
C GLU A 180 4.10 -26.40 -3.04
N ILE A 181 3.57 -26.93 -4.15
CA ILE A 181 2.15 -26.82 -4.52
C ILE A 181 1.26 -27.55 -3.50
N GLU A 182 1.66 -28.70 -3.01
CA GLU A 182 0.92 -29.46 -2.00
C GLU A 182 0.83 -28.68 -0.66
N VAL A 183 1.94 -28.10 -0.22
CA VAL A 183 1.97 -27.25 0.98
C VAL A 183 1.14 -25.98 0.75
N LEU A 184 1.26 -25.33 -0.40
CA LEU A 184 0.48 -24.13 -0.74
C LEU A 184 -1.02 -24.42 -0.73
N LYS A 185 -1.48 -25.53 -1.31
CA LYS A 185 -2.88 -25.96 -1.25
C LYS A 185 -3.36 -26.15 0.19
N ALA A 186 -2.52 -26.73 1.04
CA ALA A 186 -2.85 -26.89 2.47
C ALA A 186 -2.99 -25.53 3.17
N ILE A 187 -2.12 -24.56 2.85
CA ILE A 187 -2.20 -23.19 3.38
C ILE A 187 -3.51 -22.53 2.91
N VAL A 188 -3.82 -22.58 1.61
CA VAL A 188 -5.01 -21.96 1.02
C VAL A 188 -6.29 -22.54 1.61
N ASP A 189 -6.37 -23.86 1.72
CA ASP A 189 -7.53 -24.55 2.30
C ASP A 189 -7.77 -24.12 3.75
N GLU A 190 -6.69 -24.06 4.55
CA GLU A 190 -6.82 -23.68 5.95
C GLU A 190 -7.12 -22.20 6.12
N ALA A 191 -6.44 -21.35 5.34
CA ALA A 191 -6.65 -19.91 5.35
C ALA A 191 -8.09 -19.54 5.04
N ARG A 192 -8.72 -20.24 4.09
CA ARG A 192 -10.14 -20.05 3.76
C ARG A 192 -11.07 -20.34 4.94
N LYS A 193 -10.78 -21.38 5.74
CA LYS A 193 -11.59 -21.74 6.92
C LYS A 193 -11.49 -20.70 8.03
N VAL A 194 -10.32 -20.11 8.22
CA VAL A 194 -10.05 -19.18 9.33
C VAL A 194 -10.07 -17.71 8.92
N GLY A 195 -10.40 -17.41 7.65
CA GLY A 195 -10.54 -16.04 7.14
C GLY A 195 -9.21 -15.29 7.01
N VAL A 196 -8.11 -15.99 6.71
CA VAL A 196 -6.81 -15.41 6.39
C VAL A 196 -6.64 -15.31 4.89
N GLN A 197 -6.13 -14.21 4.38
CA GLN A 197 -5.81 -13.99 2.97
C GLN A 197 -4.39 -14.48 2.69
N VAL A 198 -4.23 -15.28 1.64
CA VAL A 198 -2.92 -15.84 1.26
C VAL A 198 -2.30 -14.96 0.20
N ASN A 199 -1.11 -14.40 0.49
CA ASN A 199 -0.34 -13.58 -0.43
C ASN A 199 0.83 -14.43 -0.97
N VAL A 200 0.96 -14.55 -2.27
CA VAL A 200 1.98 -15.40 -2.92
C VAL A 200 2.89 -14.59 -3.80
N HIS A 201 4.20 -14.65 -3.52
CA HIS A 201 5.27 -14.12 -4.34
C HIS A 201 5.45 -15.02 -5.58
N ALA A 202 5.06 -14.52 -6.75
CA ALA A 202 5.10 -15.27 -8.00
C ALA A 202 5.70 -14.41 -9.12
N VAL A 203 7.01 -14.51 -9.33
CA VAL A 203 7.78 -13.67 -10.28
C VAL A 203 7.97 -14.27 -11.67
N SER A 204 7.33 -15.41 -11.93
CA SER A 204 7.27 -16.02 -13.28
C SER A 204 5.85 -16.45 -13.64
N SER A 205 5.53 -16.54 -14.91
CA SER A 205 4.22 -17.00 -15.37
C SER A 205 3.90 -18.43 -14.93
N PRO A 206 4.84 -19.40 -14.94
CA PRO A 206 4.60 -20.72 -14.36
C PRO A 206 4.25 -20.69 -12.88
N ALA A 207 4.96 -19.89 -12.07
CA ALA A 207 4.66 -19.75 -10.64
C ALA A 207 3.31 -19.06 -10.40
N MET A 208 2.97 -18.03 -11.19
CA MET A 208 1.69 -17.35 -11.14
C MET A 208 0.53 -18.31 -11.43
N VAL A 209 0.64 -19.08 -12.50
CA VAL A 209 -0.39 -20.08 -12.88
C VAL A 209 -0.53 -21.15 -11.79
N ALA A 210 0.58 -21.67 -11.27
CA ALA A 210 0.57 -22.67 -10.22
C ALA A 210 -0.09 -22.14 -8.93
N ALA A 211 0.14 -20.89 -8.57
CA ALA A 211 -0.53 -20.24 -7.44
C ALA A 211 -2.05 -20.15 -7.65
N ILE A 212 -2.48 -19.72 -8.84
CA ILE A 212 -3.92 -19.67 -9.21
C ILE A 212 -4.56 -21.06 -9.15
N ASP A 213 -3.89 -22.08 -9.68
CA ASP A 213 -4.37 -23.47 -9.65
C ASP A 213 -4.43 -24.07 -8.25
N ALA A 214 -3.63 -23.53 -7.33
CA ALA A 214 -3.72 -23.85 -5.90
C ALA A 214 -4.83 -23.06 -5.17
N GLY A 215 -5.57 -22.17 -5.85
CA GLY A 215 -6.67 -21.40 -5.31
C GLY A 215 -6.27 -20.08 -4.67
N VAL A 216 -5.08 -19.57 -4.96
CA VAL A 216 -4.60 -18.23 -4.53
C VAL A 216 -5.32 -17.15 -5.32
N THR A 217 -5.75 -16.10 -4.64
CA THR A 217 -6.40 -14.93 -5.24
C THR A 217 -5.65 -13.62 -5.01
N ARG A 218 -4.50 -13.66 -4.32
CA ARG A 218 -3.63 -12.49 -4.11
C ARG A 218 -2.20 -12.84 -4.46
N LEU A 219 -1.72 -12.21 -5.50
CA LEU A 219 -0.36 -12.37 -6.00
C LEU A 219 0.45 -11.13 -5.67
N VAL A 220 1.66 -11.34 -5.21
CA VAL A 220 2.66 -10.29 -5.03
C VAL A 220 3.66 -10.40 -6.16
N HIS A 221 3.99 -9.29 -6.76
CA HIS A 221 4.74 -9.12 -8.00
C HIS A 221 3.99 -9.54 -9.27
N LEU A 222 4.29 -8.83 -10.31
CA LEU A 222 4.06 -9.26 -11.69
C LEU A 222 5.19 -10.21 -12.11
N PRO A 223 4.93 -11.21 -12.96
CA PRO A 223 5.99 -11.96 -13.59
C PRO A 223 7.03 -11.04 -14.24
N ASN A 224 8.30 -11.22 -13.86
CA ASN A 224 9.42 -10.43 -14.34
C ASN A 224 10.54 -11.28 -14.94
N LYS A 225 10.29 -12.59 -15.10
CA LYS A 225 11.21 -13.57 -15.71
C LYS A 225 10.82 -13.91 -17.14
N ASP A 226 9.56 -13.76 -17.49
CA ASP A 226 8.99 -14.16 -18.76
C ASP A 226 7.77 -13.31 -19.14
N PHE A 227 7.26 -13.49 -20.36
CA PHE A 227 6.00 -12.90 -20.80
C PHE A 227 4.83 -13.82 -20.48
N THR A 228 3.89 -13.33 -19.71
CA THR A 228 2.58 -13.96 -19.48
C THR A 228 1.81 -14.04 -20.80
N SER A 229 1.32 -15.23 -21.18
CA SER A 229 0.44 -15.37 -22.34
C SER A 229 -0.94 -14.77 -22.07
N TYR A 230 -1.75 -14.56 -23.13
CA TYR A 230 -3.14 -14.10 -22.95
C TYR A 230 -3.98 -15.11 -22.18
N GLU A 231 -3.83 -16.41 -22.44
CA GLU A 231 -4.53 -17.48 -21.71
C GLU A 231 -4.17 -17.48 -20.22
N GLN A 232 -2.90 -17.24 -19.88
CA GLN A 232 -2.46 -17.13 -18.49
C GLN A 232 -3.03 -15.88 -17.83
N ALA A 233 -3.12 -14.76 -18.53
CA ALA A 233 -3.72 -13.52 -18.04
C ALA A 233 -5.24 -13.72 -17.82
N GLU A 234 -5.95 -14.35 -18.74
CA GLU A 234 -7.36 -14.72 -18.59
C GLU A 234 -7.60 -15.61 -17.38
N LYS A 235 -6.69 -16.54 -17.09
CA LYS A 235 -6.75 -17.39 -15.91
C LYS A 235 -6.72 -16.59 -14.61
N VAL A 236 -5.88 -15.54 -14.54
CA VAL A 236 -5.85 -14.62 -13.40
C VAL A 236 -7.20 -13.92 -13.23
N ALA A 237 -7.76 -13.41 -14.32
CA ALA A 237 -9.06 -12.73 -14.30
C ALA A 237 -10.21 -13.67 -13.92
N GLN A 238 -10.27 -14.86 -14.50
CA GLN A 238 -11.29 -15.88 -14.21
C GLN A 238 -11.26 -16.38 -12.76
N ALA A 239 -10.08 -16.44 -12.16
CA ALA A 239 -9.93 -16.78 -10.74
C ALA A 239 -10.36 -15.64 -9.80
N GLY A 240 -10.70 -14.45 -10.32
CA GLY A 240 -10.95 -13.26 -9.54
C GLY A 240 -9.72 -12.79 -8.76
N ALA A 241 -8.54 -13.17 -9.22
CA ALA A 241 -7.30 -12.82 -8.55
C ALA A 241 -6.90 -11.37 -8.79
N ILE A 242 -6.09 -10.85 -7.88
CA ILE A 242 -5.54 -9.49 -7.95
C ILE A 242 -4.03 -9.54 -7.67
N VAL A 243 -3.28 -8.78 -8.44
CA VAL A 243 -1.82 -8.73 -8.40
C VAL A 243 -1.39 -7.40 -7.78
N ALA A 244 -0.60 -7.46 -6.73
CA ALA A 244 0.16 -6.31 -6.22
C ALA A 244 1.23 -5.97 -7.26
N GLY A 245 1.00 -4.92 -8.04
CA GLY A 245 1.63 -4.72 -9.34
C GLY A 245 3.14 -4.58 -9.31
N LEU A 246 3.69 -3.74 -8.38
CA LEU A 246 5.15 -3.52 -8.31
C LEU A 246 5.76 -3.35 -9.71
N ILE A 247 5.11 -2.55 -10.54
CA ILE A 247 5.41 -2.48 -11.98
C ILE A 247 6.81 -1.89 -12.23
N ALA A 248 7.29 -1.05 -11.32
CA ALA A 248 8.63 -0.48 -11.36
C ALA A 248 9.71 -1.39 -10.73
N PHE A 249 9.31 -2.47 -10.06
CA PHE A 249 10.25 -3.37 -9.42
C PHE A 249 11.10 -4.09 -10.47
N GLY A 250 12.42 -3.98 -10.34
CA GLY A 250 13.33 -4.54 -11.34
C GLY A 250 13.38 -3.78 -12.67
N ALA A 251 12.76 -2.61 -12.77
CA ALA A 251 12.70 -1.77 -13.97
C ALA A 251 13.63 -0.55 -13.89
N PRO A 252 14.93 -0.70 -13.79
CA PRO A 252 15.86 0.40 -13.57
C PRO A 252 15.90 1.41 -14.72
N ASN A 253 15.68 0.97 -15.95
CA ASN A 253 15.77 1.79 -17.15
C ASN A 253 14.46 2.46 -17.52
N ILE A 254 13.44 2.42 -16.64
CA ILE A 254 12.13 2.99 -16.94
C ILE A 254 12.21 4.50 -17.23
N ASP A 255 13.17 5.19 -16.62
CA ASP A 255 13.37 6.63 -16.86
C ASP A 255 13.71 6.95 -18.32
N SER A 256 14.36 6.03 -19.04
CA SER A 256 14.64 6.20 -20.47
C SER A 256 13.37 6.08 -21.34
N LEU A 257 12.35 5.42 -20.84
CA LEU A 257 11.06 5.23 -21.52
C LEU A 257 10.05 6.30 -21.12
N SER A 258 10.25 6.97 -19.99
CA SER A 258 9.36 8.01 -19.51
C SER A 258 9.69 9.36 -20.16
N PRO A 259 8.71 10.07 -20.72
CA PRO A 259 8.93 11.41 -21.27
C PRO A 259 9.16 12.50 -20.21
N ALA A 260 8.84 12.22 -18.96
CA ALA A 260 8.93 13.19 -17.88
C ALA A 260 10.29 13.10 -17.18
N PRO A 261 10.96 14.25 -16.90
CA PRO A 261 12.13 14.27 -16.05
C PRO A 261 11.78 13.89 -14.61
N ALA A 262 12.75 13.42 -13.85
CA ALA A 262 12.57 13.12 -12.43
C ALA A 262 12.07 14.34 -11.66
N GLN A 263 10.99 14.18 -10.89
CA GLN A 263 10.39 15.23 -10.07
C GLN A 263 10.99 15.24 -8.65
N VAL A 264 11.46 14.08 -8.19
CA VAL A 264 12.06 13.89 -6.87
C VAL A 264 13.48 13.38 -7.06
N GLN A 265 14.43 14.05 -6.41
CA GLN A 265 15.83 13.60 -6.44
C GLN A 265 16.02 12.45 -5.46
N TRP A 266 16.75 11.43 -5.92
CA TRP A 266 17.19 10.35 -5.05
C TRP A 266 18.12 10.89 -3.96
N PRO A 267 17.91 10.52 -2.69
CA PRO A 267 18.87 10.79 -1.64
C PRO A 267 20.23 10.21 -2.02
N LYS A 268 21.29 10.98 -1.85
CA LYS A 268 22.66 10.57 -2.20
C LYS A 268 23.14 9.34 -1.43
N ASP A 269 22.59 9.16 -0.24
CA ASP A 269 22.90 8.07 0.68
C ASP A 269 21.91 6.89 0.62
N ASN A 270 20.91 6.95 -0.26
CA ASN A 270 19.92 5.88 -0.41
C ASN A 270 20.50 4.70 -1.20
N THR A 271 21.33 3.93 -0.52
CA THR A 271 21.96 2.71 -1.06
C THR A 271 21.15 1.45 -0.81
N THR A 272 20.12 1.51 0.02
CA THR A 272 19.38 0.33 0.51
C THR A 272 18.50 -0.31 -0.55
N ARG A 273 18.17 0.41 -1.61
CA ARG A 273 17.33 -0.08 -2.70
C ARG A 273 18.02 -1.10 -3.59
N PHE A 274 19.35 -1.06 -3.66
CA PHE A 274 20.13 -1.89 -4.59
C PHE A 274 20.94 -2.92 -3.83
N ARG A 275 20.93 -4.12 -4.34
CA ARG A 275 21.54 -5.30 -3.71
C ARG A 275 23.01 -5.11 -3.30
N ASP A 276 23.76 -4.30 -4.04
CA ASP A 276 25.18 -4.07 -3.83
C ASP A 276 25.49 -2.74 -3.14
N GLY A 277 24.46 -2.03 -2.67
CA GLY A 277 24.62 -0.76 -1.96
C GLY A 277 25.09 0.41 -2.83
N LYS A 278 25.06 0.27 -4.16
CA LYS A 278 25.46 1.32 -5.08
C LYS A 278 24.32 2.29 -5.38
N PRO A 279 24.63 3.57 -5.64
CA PRO A 279 23.63 4.50 -6.14
C PRO A 279 23.00 3.99 -7.44
N TRP A 280 21.75 4.45 -7.68
CA TRP A 280 21.07 4.22 -8.96
C TRP A 280 22.00 4.48 -10.12
N PRO A 281 22.13 4.65 -11.14
CA PRO A 281 22.86 4.34 -12.38
C PRO A 281 24.00 3.31 -12.23
N GLU A 282 24.71 3.32 -11.13
CA GLU A 282 25.82 2.39 -10.90
C GLU A 282 25.35 0.97 -10.60
N ALA A 283 24.25 0.85 -9.82
CA ALA A 283 23.62 -0.45 -9.57
C ALA A 283 23.05 -1.06 -10.86
N ILE A 284 22.46 -0.24 -11.73
CA ILE A 284 21.99 -0.66 -13.05
C ILE A 284 23.16 -1.15 -13.92
N ALA A 285 24.21 -0.36 -13.97
CA ALA A 285 25.39 -0.73 -14.76
C ALA A 285 26.02 -2.03 -14.26
N GLY A 286 26.00 -2.27 -12.94
CA GLY A 286 26.43 -3.52 -12.32
C GLY A 286 25.53 -4.70 -12.64
N ALA A 287 24.21 -4.50 -12.55
CA ALA A 287 23.21 -5.54 -12.85
C ALA A 287 23.28 -6.00 -14.31
N ASN A 288 23.44 -5.07 -15.25
CA ASN A 288 23.59 -5.38 -16.67
C ASN A 288 24.88 -6.13 -17.01
N ARG A 289 25.81 -6.22 -16.08
CA ARG A 289 27.08 -6.91 -16.22
C ARG A 289 27.16 -8.22 -15.43
N ASP A 290 26.09 -8.64 -14.77
CA ASP A 290 26.08 -9.91 -14.02
C ASP A 290 26.31 -11.07 -15.02
N PRO A 291 27.48 -11.76 -14.95
CA PRO A 291 27.78 -12.86 -15.84
C PRO A 291 26.87 -14.07 -15.69
N LYS A 292 26.03 -14.11 -14.68
CA LYS A 292 25.04 -15.16 -14.45
C LYS A 292 23.69 -14.87 -15.13
N GLY A 293 23.59 -13.83 -15.95
CA GLY A 293 22.41 -13.51 -16.72
C GLY A 293 21.19 -13.05 -15.89
N ARG A 294 21.41 -12.71 -14.62
CA ARG A 294 20.37 -12.13 -13.76
C ARG A 294 20.27 -10.62 -13.99
N ALA A 295 19.87 -10.27 -15.21
CA ALA A 295 19.74 -8.89 -15.61
C ALA A 295 18.48 -8.29 -15.00
N THR A 296 18.60 -7.61 -13.88
CA THR A 296 17.53 -6.83 -13.30
C THR A 296 17.07 -5.68 -14.21
N GLY A 297 17.90 -5.23 -15.13
CA GLY A 297 17.60 -4.14 -16.05
C GLY A 297 16.66 -4.47 -17.21
N THR A 298 16.54 -5.75 -17.59
CA THR A 298 15.65 -6.21 -18.68
C THR A 298 14.29 -6.66 -18.19
N GLU A 299 14.15 -6.93 -16.90
CA GLU A 299 12.93 -7.47 -16.28
C GLU A 299 11.78 -6.47 -16.27
N GLY A 300 12.06 -5.18 -16.32
CA GLY A 300 11.05 -4.13 -16.36
C GLY A 300 10.13 -4.18 -17.57
N GLY A 301 10.62 -4.63 -18.70
CA GLY A 301 9.82 -4.84 -19.91
C GLY A 301 8.75 -5.92 -19.72
N TYR A 302 9.08 -6.98 -19.00
CA TYR A 302 8.12 -8.04 -18.70
C TYR A 302 7.00 -7.53 -17.79
N THR A 303 7.32 -6.84 -16.69
CA THR A 303 6.31 -6.35 -15.75
C THR A 303 5.32 -5.40 -16.41
N ILE A 304 5.79 -4.49 -17.28
CA ILE A 304 4.94 -3.53 -17.99
C ILE A 304 3.97 -4.26 -18.94
N VAL A 305 4.49 -5.17 -19.77
CA VAL A 305 3.65 -5.92 -20.72
C VAL A 305 2.70 -6.86 -20.00
N ASN A 306 3.16 -7.55 -18.96
CA ASN A 306 2.34 -8.46 -18.19
C ASN A 306 1.25 -7.73 -17.41
N ALA A 307 1.55 -6.55 -16.84
CA ALA A 307 0.54 -5.72 -16.21
C ALA A 307 -0.59 -5.37 -17.17
N ARG A 308 -0.25 -4.96 -18.39
CA ARG A 308 -1.24 -4.61 -19.41
C ARG A 308 -2.07 -5.82 -19.83
N ARG A 309 -1.44 -6.98 -20.08
CA ARG A 309 -2.16 -8.21 -20.46
C ARG A 309 -3.13 -8.68 -19.38
N ILE A 310 -2.70 -8.68 -18.12
CA ILE A 310 -3.52 -9.08 -16.99
C ILE A 310 -4.68 -8.09 -16.77
N TRP A 311 -4.43 -6.80 -16.97
CA TRP A 311 -5.46 -5.76 -16.89
C TRP A 311 -6.53 -5.91 -17.97
N ASP A 312 -6.11 -6.13 -19.23
CA ASP A 312 -7.02 -6.25 -20.37
C ASP A 312 -7.84 -7.54 -20.35
N ALA A 313 -7.35 -8.58 -19.65
CA ALA A 313 -8.07 -9.82 -19.48
C ALA A 313 -9.31 -9.70 -18.58
N ASP A 314 -9.39 -8.65 -17.75
CA ASP A 314 -10.53 -8.39 -16.87
C ASP A 314 -11.33 -7.17 -17.34
N PRO A 315 -12.55 -7.33 -17.87
CA PRO A 315 -13.38 -6.22 -18.30
C PRO A 315 -13.76 -5.24 -17.17
N ASN A 316 -13.68 -5.68 -15.91
CA ASN A 316 -13.91 -4.82 -14.74
C ASN A 316 -12.66 -4.06 -14.28
N HIS A 317 -11.50 -4.40 -14.83
CA HIS A 317 -10.22 -3.77 -14.50
C HIS A 317 -9.88 -3.82 -12.99
N GLN A 318 -10.00 -4.99 -12.39
CA GLN A 318 -9.78 -5.22 -10.95
C GLN A 318 -8.56 -6.09 -10.64
N THR A 319 -7.83 -6.52 -11.67
CA THR A 319 -6.75 -7.50 -11.54
C THR A 319 -5.41 -6.92 -11.09
N ILE A 320 -5.20 -5.61 -11.20
CA ILE A 320 -3.95 -4.95 -10.80
C ILE A 320 -4.23 -3.98 -9.65
N SER A 321 -3.38 -4.02 -8.63
CA SER A 321 -3.34 -3.09 -7.51
C SER A 321 -1.97 -2.47 -7.33
N TYR A 322 -1.92 -1.40 -6.52
CA TYR A 322 -0.69 -0.69 -6.21
C TYR A 322 0.04 -1.31 -5.02
N SER A 323 1.36 -1.38 -5.11
CA SER A 323 2.28 -1.71 -4.02
C SER A 323 3.72 -1.35 -4.40
N THR A 324 4.62 -1.30 -3.43
CA THR A 324 5.98 -0.80 -3.66
C THR A 324 7.10 -1.78 -3.30
N ASP A 325 6.93 -2.63 -2.30
CA ASP A 325 7.95 -3.57 -1.80
C ASP A 325 9.34 -2.93 -1.53
N GLN A 326 9.36 -1.63 -1.25
CA GLN A 326 10.60 -0.86 -1.20
C GLN A 326 10.79 -0.20 0.18
N ASN A 327 12.04 -0.16 0.63
CA ASN A 327 12.46 0.57 1.83
C ASN A 327 13.04 1.97 1.51
N ALA A 328 13.03 2.37 0.24
CA ALA A 328 13.52 3.67 -0.18
C ALA A 328 12.59 4.82 0.22
N ALA A 329 13.04 6.06 0.01
CA ALA A 329 12.24 7.27 0.27
C ALA A 329 10.90 7.21 -0.48
N ASP A 330 9.79 7.35 0.24
CA ASP A 330 8.46 7.01 -0.24
C ASP A 330 8.02 7.85 -1.45
N LEU A 331 8.38 9.13 -1.53
CA LEU A 331 8.08 9.96 -2.71
C LEU A 331 8.85 9.51 -3.95
N VAL A 332 10.10 9.06 -3.79
CA VAL A 332 10.90 8.55 -4.92
C VAL A 332 10.31 7.27 -5.45
N VAL A 333 9.89 6.38 -4.57
CA VAL A 333 9.25 5.12 -4.95
C VAL A 333 7.91 5.38 -5.63
N LEU A 334 7.09 6.29 -5.08
CA LEU A 334 5.82 6.69 -5.68
C LEU A 334 6.04 7.25 -7.09
N GLU A 335 7.00 8.15 -7.28
CA GLU A 335 7.32 8.68 -8.61
C GLU A 335 7.69 7.58 -9.59
N HIS A 336 8.52 6.64 -9.17
CA HIS A 336 8.98 5.55 -10.01
C HIS A 336 7.84 4.62 -10.43
N GLU A 337 6.95 4.26 -9.50
CA GLU A 337 5.75 3.51 -9.82
C GLU A 337 4.81 4.29 -10.75
N LEU A 338 4.56 5.58 -10.49
CA LEU A 338 3.72 6.41 -11.36
C LEU A 338 4.26 6.52 -12.78
N LYS A 339 5.59 6.67 -12.95
CA LYS A 339 6.23 6.64 -14.27
C LYS A 339 5.98 5.32 -14.98
N SER A 340 6.17 4.22 -14.27
CA SER A 340 6.01 2.88 -14.83
C SER A 340 4.56 2.61 -15.22
N PHE A 341 3.61 2.96 -14.37
CA PHE A 341 2.18 2.85 -14.67
C PHE A 341 1.77 3.74 -15.86
N SER A 342 2.30 4.96 -15.97
CA SER A 342 1.94 5.91 -17.02
C SER A 342 2.35 5.47 -18.44
N ILE A 343 3.19 4.45 -18.57
CA ILE A 343 3.56 3.88 -19.86
C ILE A 343 2.41 3.11 -20.49
N VAL A 344 1.60 2.42 -19.68
CA VAL A 344 0.59 1.46 -20.16
C VAL A 344 -0.82 1.72 -19.63
N PHE A 345 -1.00 2.62 -18.66
CA PHE A 345 -2.29 2.92 -18.07
C PHE A 345 -2.67 4.40 -18.21
N SER A 346 -3.95 4.67 -18.38
CA SER A 346 -4.48 6.02 -18.29
C SER A 346 -4.45 6.54 -16.85
N MET A 347 -4.53 7.87 -16.68
CA MET A 347 -4.61 8.47 -15.33
C MET A 347 -5.82 7.95 -14.54
N THR A 348 -6.94 7.71 -15.20
CA THR A 348 -8.13 7.11 -14.58
C THR A 348 -7.87 5.68 -14.10
N ASP A 349 -7.14 4.88 -14.88
CA ASP A 349 -6.77 3.54 -14.48
C ASP A 349 -5.81 3.55 -13.29
N ILE A 350 -4.82 4.47 -13.28
CA ILE A 350 -3.89 4.62 -12.16
C ILE A 350 -4.64 5.01 -10.89
N HIS A 351 -5.64 5.90 -10.96
CA HIS A 351 -6.47 6.23 -9.80
C HIS A 351 -7.24 5.00 -9.27
N ARG A 352 -7.71 4.11 -10.15
CA ARG A 352 -8.33 2.85 -9.73
C ARG A 352 -7.33 1.90 -9.09
N ILE A 353 -6.15 1.78 -9.68
CA ILE A 353 -5.08 0.88 -9.19
C ILE A 353 -4.61 1.27 -7.78
N ILE A 354 -4.37 2.57 -7.53
CA ILE A 354 -3.87 3.05 -6.22
C ILE A 354 -4.97 3.22 -5.17
N GLY A 355 -6.22 3.30 -5.58
CA GLY A 355 -7.39 3.48 -4.72
C GLY A 355 -8.18 2.18 -4.51
N PRO A 356 -9.32 1.99 -5.20
CA PRO A 356 -10.24 0.88 -4.93
C PRO A 356 -9.61 -0.51 -5.16
N ASN A 357 -8.74 -0.68 -6.14
CA ASN A 357 -8.08 -1.97 -6.35
C ASN A 357 -7.11 -2.29 -5.22
N ALA A 358 -6.32 -1.32 -4.76
CA ALA A 358 -5.45 -1.51 -3.61
C ALA A 358 -6.26 -1.79 -2.32
N ALA A 359 -7.41 -1.12 -2.14
CA ALA A 359 -8.33 -1.41 -1.04
C ALA A 359 -8.88 -2.85 -1.11
N ARG A 360 -9.18 -3.35 -2.32
CA ARG A 360 -9.60 -4.74 -2.55
C ARG A 360 -8.46 -5.72 -2.23
N PHE A 361 -7.24 -5.41 -2.63
CA PHE A 361 -6.08 -6.25 -2.33
C PHE A 361 -5.89 -6.43 -0.82
N VAL A 362 -5.97 -5.35 -0.06
CA VAL A 362 -5.82 -5.40 1.41
C VAL A 362 -7.08 -5.83 2.14
N GLY A 363 -8.16 -6.17 1.44
CA GLY A 363 -9.40 -6.67 2.03
C GLY A 363 -10.26 -5.62 2.74
N MET A 364 -10.14 -4.34 2.36
CA MET A 364 -10.84 -3.21 2.98
C MET A 364 -11.68 -2.37 2.00
N ALA A 365 -12.05 -2.91 0.85
CA ALA A 365 -12.77 -2.18 -0.21
C ALA A 365 -14.07 -1.51 0.28
N ASP A 366 -14.75 -2.10 1.26
CA ASP A 366 -15.97 -1.54 1.85
C ASP A 366 -15.68 -0.33 2.76
N GLN A 367 -14.43 -0.13 3.17
CA GLN A 367 -14.06 0.87 4.16
C GLN A 367 -13.22 2.01 3.62
N ILE A 368 -12.36 1.76 2.63
CA ILE A 368 -11.39 2.73 2.10
C ILE A 368 -11.27 2.63 0.57
N GLY A 369 -10.42 3.43 -0.02
CA GLY A 369 -10.04 3.36 -1.45
C GLY A 369 -10.88 4.23 -2.37
N THR A 370 -12.03 4.74 -1.91
CA THR A 370 -12.84 5.73 -2.64
C THR A 370 -13.40 6.78 -1.68
N LEU A 371 -13.70 7.98 -2.21
CA LEU A 371 -14.36 9.05 -1.46
C LEU A 371 -15.87 8.89 -1.59
N GLU A 372 -16.45 7.99 -0.81
CA GLU A 372 -17.88 7.68 -0.81
C GLU A 372 -18.46 7.71 0.60
N THR A 373 -19.75 8.06 0.70
CA THR A 373 -20.48 8.08 1.98
C THR A 373 -20.39 6.73 2.69
N GLY A 374 -20.10 6.78 3.98
CA GLY A 374 -19.98 5.62 4.86
C GLY A 374 -18.55 5.08 5.00
N LYS A 375 -17.64 5.40 4.09
CA LYS A 375 -16.24 5.00 4.16
C LYS A 375 -15.46 5.84 5.16
N LEU A 376 -14.34 5.32 5.62
CA LEU A 376 -13.39 6.04 6.48
C LEU A 376 -12.85 7.26 5.74
N ALA A 377 -12.70 8.35 6.45
CA ALA A 377 -12.19 9.59 5.89
C ALA A 377 -10.66 9.59 5.86
N ASP A 378 -10.12 8.68 5.04
CA ASP A 378 -8.73 8.62 4.64
C ASP A 378 -8.60 9.44 3.35
N ILE A 379 -8.25 10.72 3.49
CA ILE A 379 -8.33 11.72 2.42
C ILE A 379 -7.00 12.45 2.30
N ILE A 380 -6.52 12.64 1.08
CA ILE A 380 -5.37 13.50 0.80
C ILE A 380 -5.79 14.70 -0.03
N LEU A 381 -5.17 15.86 0.23
CA LEU A 381 -5.25 17.04 -0.61
C LEU A 381 -3.93 17.22 -1.35
N ILE A 382 -4.02 17.26 -2.66
CA ILE A 382 -2.90 17.35 -3.60
C ILE A 382 -2.92 18.74 -4.25
N ASP A 383 -1.77 19.42 -4.22
CA ASP A 383 -1.56 20.71 -4.86
C ASP A 383 -1.38 20.52 -6.37
N GLY A 384 -2.50 20.48 -7.09
CA GLY A 384 -2.54 20.27 -8.53
C GLY A 384 -3.72 19.43 -9.00
N ASN A 385 -3.63 18.96 -10.25
CA ASN A 385 -4.67 18.18 -10.91
C ASN A 385 -4.15 16.85 -11.45
N PRO A 386 -4.19 15.77 -10.66
CA PRO A 386 -3.75 14.44 -11.07
C PRO A 386 -4.51 13.84 -12.26
N THR A 387 -5.66 14.41 -12.65
CA THR A 387 -6.39 13.97 -13.85
C THR A 387 -5.80 14.51 -15.16
N LEU A 388 -4.92 15.51 -15.07
CA LEU A 388 -4.20 16.07 -16.20
C LEU A 388 -2.71 15.71 -16.19
N ASN A 389 -2.14 15.59 -15.00
CA ASN A 389 -0.74 15.23 -14.81
C ASN A 389 -0.63 14.33 -13.58
N ILE A 390 -0.30 13.05 -13.79
CA ILE A 390 -0.24 12.05 -12.73
C ILE A 390 0.82 12.38 -11.67
N TYR A 391 1.89 13.08 -12.04
CA TYR A 391 2.96 13.48 -11.11
C TYR A 391 2.54 14.55 -10.11
N GLU A 392 1.36 15.17 -10.28
CA GLU A 392 0.79 16.03 -9.24
C GLU A 392 0.50 15.22 -7.96
N MET A 393 0.35 13.90 -8.04
CA MET A 393 0.24 13.02 -6.86
C MET A 393 1.43 13.12 -5.91
N LEU A 394 2.59 13.57 -6.37
CA LEU A 394 3.78 13.80 -5.53
C LEU A 394 3.65 15.03 -4.61
N LYS A 395 2.64 15.88 -4.85
CA LYS A 395 2.45 17.17 -4.17
C LYS A 395 1.40 17.10 -3.05
N THR A 396 1.41 16.05 -2.24
CA THR A 396 0.52 15.93 -1.08
C THR A 396 0.78 17.04 -0.08
N ARG A 397 -0.26 17.80 0.28
CA ARG A 397 -0.23 18.92 1.24
C ARG A 397 -0.93 18.60 2.55
N VAL A 398 -2.09 17.96 2.49
CA VAL A 398 -2.85 17.61 3.69
C VAL A 398 -3.19 16.13 3.65
N VAL A 399 -3.09 15.47 4.79
CA VAL A 399 -3.50 14.08 4.95
C VAL A 399 -4.45 13.97 6.13
N LEU A 400 -5.62 13.42 5.86
CA LEU A 400 -6.56 12.98 6.88
C LEU A 400 -6.52 11.46 6.95
N LYS A 401 -6.39 10.92 8.15
CA LYS A 401 -6.56 9.50 8.46
C LYS A 401 -7.72 9.36 9.43
N GLU A 402 -8.74 8.63 9.03
CA GLU A 402 -9.97 8.48 9.83
C GLU A 402 -10.52 9.84 10.32
N GLY A 403 -10.54 10.82 9.42
CA GLY A 403 -11.00 12.17 9.69
C GLY A 403 -10.10 13.05 10.55
N LYS A 404 -8.97 12.55 11.05
CA LYS A 404 -7.96 13.35 11.76
C LYS A 404 -6.94 13.90 10.79
N VAL A 405 -6.69 15.20 10.84
CA VAL A 405 -5.58 15.81 10.09
C VAL A 405 -4.27 15.36 10.73
N VAL A 406 -3.50 14.56 10.01
CA VAL A 406 -2.21 14.00 10.47
C VAL A 406 -1.01 14.64 9.78
N VAL A 407 -1.23 15.27 8.62
CA VAL A 407 -0.25 16.12 7.92
C VAL A 407 -0.96 17.37 7.43
N ASP A 408 -0.35 18.53 7.60
CA ASP A 408 -0.77 19.81 7.01
C ASP A 408 0.46 20.63 6.65
N LYS A 409 0.72 20.76 5.34
CA LYS A 409 1.86 21.48 4.76
C LYS A 409 1.40 22.65 3.87
N ARG A 410 0.19 23.20 4.13
CA ARG A 410 -0.36 24.33 3.38
C ARG A 410 0.35 25.64 3.68
#